data_3cd2a5f7d5de167b757ba07dbfebea5c
#
_entry.id   3cd2a5f7d5de167b757ba07dbfebea5c
#
_cell.length_a   1.000
_cell.length_b   1.000
_cell.length_c   1.000
_cell.angle_alpha   90.00
_cell.angle_beta   90.00
_cell.angle_gamma   90.00
#
_symmetry.space_group_name_H-M   'P 1'
#
loop_
_entity.id
_entity.type
_entity.pdbx_description
1 polymer ?
#
loop_
_entity_poly.entity_id
_entity_poly.type
_entity_poly.pdbx_seq_one_letter_code
_entity_poly.pdbx_strand_id
1 'polypeptide(L)'
;MPIGSVVTLKEGTKKLMIIGRVQENEKTKKVYDYAGCKWPEGYEDKDHCYVFNHEDIDCLFYIGMQDIEEFNYRFELDEKLKEMC
;
A
#
# COMPACT_ATOMS: atom_id res chain seq x y z
N MET A 1 -4.03 4.03 -4.09
CA MET A 1 -3.31 5.08 -3.33
C MET A 1 -1.89 5.25 -3.83
N PRO A 2 -1.43 6.48 -4.05
CA PRO A 2 -0.03 6.71 -4.42
C PRO A 2 0.94 6.35 -3.29
N ILE A 3 2.17 6.07 -3.65
CA ILE A 3 3.26 5.85 -2.68
C ILE A 3 3.39 7.10 -1.82
N GLY A 4 3.62 6.92 -0.54
CA GLY A 4 3.72 8.01 0.43
C GLY A 4 2.40 8.43 1.07
N SER A 5 1.27 7.89 0.61
CA SER A 5 -0.02 8.16 1.24
C SER A 5 -0.03 7.63 2.68
N VAL A 6 -0.68 8.35 3.58
CA VAL A 6 -0.76 7.99 5.00
C VAL A 6 -2.21 7.72 5.37
N VAL A 7 -2.47 6.53 5.89
CA VAL A 7 -3.82 6.04 6.17
C VAL A 7 -3.89 5.35 7.53
N THR A 8 -5.12 5.14 8.03
CA THR A 8 -5.37 4.19 9.11
C THR A 8 -6.27 3.07 8.60
N LEU A 9 -6.16 1.90 9.19
CA LEU A 9 -6.99 0.75 8.86
C LEU A 9 -8.20 0.68 9.78
N LYS A 10 -9.26 0.00 9.35
CA LYS A 10 -10.55 -0.06 10.05
C LYS A 10 -10.46 -0.56 11.50
N GLU A 11 -9.52 -1.44 11.79
CA GLU A 11 -9.35 -2.00 13.14
C GLU A 11 -8.13 -1.44 13.86
N GLY A 12 -7.47 -0.44 13.28
CA GLY A 12 -6.25 0.14 13.82
C GLY A 12 -6.33 1.63 14.01
N THR A 13 -5.57 2.14 14.96
CA THR A 13 -5.44 3.59 15.20
C THR A 13 -4.09 4.11 14.76
N LYS A 14 -3.14 3.22 14.49
CA LYS A 14 -1.80 3.60 14.07
C LYS A 14 -1.79 3.99 12.60
N LYS A 15 -1.21 5.13 12.31
CA LYS A 15 -1.03 5.57 10.92
C LYS A 15 0.00 4.72 10.20
N LEU A 16 -0.29 4.39 8.95
CA LEU A 16 0.60 3.62 8.08
C LEU A 16 0.88 4.42 6.82
N MET A 17 2.15 4.46 6.42
CA MET A 17 2.55 5.11 5.16
C MET A 17 2.74 4.04 4.10
N ILE A 18 2.10 4.23 2.95
CA ILE A 18 2.17 3.28 1.84
C ILE A 18 3.54 3.36 1.17
N ILE A 19 4.25 2.23 1.13
CA ILE A 19 5.58 2.12 0.53
C ILE A 19 5.63 1.16 -0.65
N GLY A 20 4.57 0.40 -0.89
CA GLY A 20 4.50 -0.52 -2.02
C GLY A 20 3.07 -0.76 -2.45
N ARG A 21 2.90 -1.19 -3.70
CA ARG A 21 1.59 -1.53 -4.27
C ARG A 21 1.68 -2.86 -4.97
N VAL A 22 0.57 -3.64 -4.96
CA VAL A 22 0.49 -4.97 -5.56
C VAL A 22 1.60 -5.87 -5.01
N GLN A 23 1.50 -6.16 -3.71
CA GLN A 23 2.53 -6.90 -2.98
C GLN A 23 2.07 -8.32 -2.68
N GLU A 24 2.92 -9.30 -2.94
CA GLU A 24 2.66 -10.70 -2.61
C GLU A 24 3.26 -11.05 -1.26
N ASN A 25 2.45 -11.68 -0.39
CA ASN A 25 2.94 -12.24 0.85
C ASN A 25 3.60 -13.59 0.55
N GLU A 26 4.90 -13.70 0.79
CA GLU A 26 5.67 -14.90 0.46
C GLU A 26 5.19 -16.16 1.18
N LYS A 27 4.68 -16.02 2.40
CA LYS A 27 4.22 -17.14 3.22
C LYS A 27 2.87 -17.69 2.77
N THR A 28 1.92 -16.81 2.47
CA THR A 28 0.55 -17.20 2.13
C THR A 28 0.27 -17.22 0.64
N LYS A 29 1.17 -16.67 -0.17
CA LYS A 29 1.01 -16.49 -1.62
C LYS A 29 -0.17 -15.59 -2.00
N LYS A 30 -0.73 -14.85 -1.05
CA LYS A 30 -1.78 -13.87 -1.32
C LYS A 30 -1.19 -12.57 -1.82
N VAL A 31 -1.91 -11.94 -2.77
CA VAL A 31 -1.55 -10.62 -3.29
C VAL A 31 -2.42 -9.58 -2.59
N TYR A 32 -1.77 -8.54 -2.07
CA TYR A 32 -2.43 -7.41 -1.40
C TYR A 32 -2.24 -6.14 -2.21
N ASP A 33 -3.18 -5.21 -2.07
CA ASP A 33 -3.12 -3.95 -2.81
C ASP A 33 -1.94 -3.08 -2.39
N TYR A 34 -1.60 -3.10 -1.10
CA TYR A 34 -0.59 -2.21 -0.54
C TYR A 34 0.31 -2.90 0.47
N ALA A 35 1.52 -2.35 0.61
CA ALA A 35 2.39 -2.56 1.75
C ALA A 35 2.68 -1.22 2.40
N GLY A 36 2.72 -1.19 3.73
CA GLY A 36 2.95 0.04 4.47
C GLY A 36 3.86 -0.16 5.66
N CYS A 37 4.44 0.93 6.13
CA CYS A 37 5.20 0.99 7.38
C CYS A 37 4.54 1.98 8.32
N LYS A 38 4.86 1.87 9.61
CA LYS A 38 4.30 2.76 10.63
C LYS A 38 4.73 4.21 10.40
N TRP A 39 3.81 5.12 10.62
CA TRP A 39 4.08 6.55 10.64
C TRP A 39 4.03 7.03 12.10
N PRO A 40 4.97 7.83 12.62
CA PRO A 40 6.11 8.45 11.91
C PRO A 40 7.42 7.64 11.93
N GLU A 41 7.41 6.42 12.44
CA GLU A 41 8.62 5.62 12.60
C GLU A 41 9.30 5.29 11.26
N GLY A 42 8.52 5.07 10.21
CA GLY A 42 9.02 4.74 8.90
C GLY A 42 9.39 3.27 8.77
N TYR A 43 10.15 2.96 7.73
CA TYR A 43 10.60 1.59 7.48
C TYR A 43 11.73 1.23 8.46
N GLU A 44 11.49 0.20 9.25
CA GLU A 44 12.49 -0.31 10.21
C GLU A 44 13.11 -1.60 9.69
N ASP A 45 12.26 -2.59 9.36
CA ASP A 45 12.66 -3.84 8.73
C ASP A 45 11.41 -4.50 8.14
N LYS A 46 11.59 -5.62 7.42
CA LYS A 46 10.48 -6.30 6.75
C LYS A 46 9.46 -6.89 7.71
N ASP A 47 9.85 -7.19 8.94
CA ASP A 47 8.94 -7.76 9.94
C ASP A 47 8.00 -6.71 10.53
N HIS A 48 8.33 -5.43 10.36
CA HIS A 48 7.52 -4.29 10.80
C HIS A 48 6.76 -3.63 9.65
N CYS A 49 6.65 -4.32 8.51
CA CYS A 49 5.82 -3.90 7.40
C CYS A 49 4.50 -4.64 7.43
N TYR A 50 3.45 -3.96 6.98
CA TYR A 50 2.10 -4.51 6.96
C TYR A 50 1.58 -4.55 5.54
N VAL A 51 0.85 -5.61 5.18
CA VAL A 51 0.16 -5.70 3.89
C VAL A 51 -1.34 -5.61 4.14
N PHE A 52 -2.04 -4.90 3.26
CA PHE A 52 -3.48 -4.67 3.41
C PHE A 52 -4.10 -4.33 2.05
N ASN A 53 -5.41 -4.43 1.99
CA ASN A 53 -6.17 -4.13 0.79
C ASN A 53 -6.83 -2.76 0.88
N HIS A 54 -7.21 -2.21 -0.25
CA HIS A 54 -7.86 -0.89 -0.31
C HIS A 54 -9.12 -0.85 0.57
N GLU A 55 -9.88 -1.92 0.61
CA GLU A 55 -11.10 -2.02 1.44
C GLU A 55 -10.84 -1.97 2.94
N ASP A 56 -9.60 -2.21 3.37
CA ASP A 56 -9.22 -2.18 4.79
C ASP A 56 -8.92 -0.76 5.28
N ILE A 57 -8.81 0.21 4.38
CA ILE A 57 -8.50 1.60 4.73
C ILE A 57 -9.73 2.26 5.34
N ASP A 58 -9.54 2.88 6.51
CA ASP A 58 -10.59 3.63 7.19
C ASP A 58 -10.51 5.12 6.88
N CYS A 59 -9.36 5.75 7.15
CA CYS A 59 -9.16 7.18 6.94
C CYS A 59 -7.90 7.46 6.14
N LEU A 60 -7.97 8.49 5.30
CA LEU A 60 -6.84 9.02 4.56
C LEU A 60 -6.40 10.32 5.21
N PHE A 61 -5.15 10.39 5.66
CA PHE A 61 -4.57 11.58 6.29
C PHE A 61 -3.75 12.41 5.32
N TYR A 62 -3.07 11.77 4.38
CA TYR A 62 -2.25 12.44 3.39
C TYR A 62 -2.22 11.59 2.12
N ILE A 63 -2.45 12.24 0.99
CA ILE A 63 -2.32 11.56 -0.29
C ILE A 63 -0.93 11.81 -0.86
N GLY A 64 -0.24 10.73 -1.28
CA GLY A 64 1.08 10.84 -1.85
C GLY A 64 1.09 11.57 -3.18
N MET A 65 2.28 11.89 -3.65
CA MET A 65 2.44 12.64 -4.89
C MET A 65 1.81 11.91 -6.09
N GLN A 66 1.08 12.67 -6.90
CA GLN A 66 0.49 12.18 -8.14
C GLN A 66 0.97 13.03 -9.30
N ASP A 67 1.55 12.39 -10.32
CA ASP A 67 2.00 13.03 -11.53
C ASP A 67 1.79 12.08 -12.72
N ILE A 68 2.30 12.43 -13.89
CA ILE A 68 2.14 11.61 -15.10
C ILE A 68 2.82 10.25 -14.94
N GLU A 69 3.97 10.20 -14.29
CA GLU A 69 4.66 8.93 -14.01
C GLU A 69 3.82 8.01 -13.13
N GLU A 70 3.21 8.59 -12.09
CA GLU A 70 2.34 7.84 -11.17
C GLU A 70 1.13 7.27 -11.90
N PHE A 71 0.48 8.07 -12.77
CA PHE A 71 -0.67 7.62 -13.53
C PHE A 71 -0.30 6.50 -14.51
N ASN A 72 0.83 6.62 -15.16
CA ASN A 72 1.33 5.58 -16.10
C ASN A 72 1.65 4.29 -15.35
N TYR A 73 2.29 4.39 -14.19
CA TYR A 73 2.61 3.23 -13.37
C TYR A 73 1.36 2.54 -12.84
N ARG A 74 0.36 3.32 -12.44
CA ARG A 74 -0.94 2.79 -12.00
C ARG A 74 -1.58 1.96 -13.12
N PHE A 75 -1.48 2.41 -14.34
CA PHE A 75 -1.97 1.69 -15.51
C PHE A 75 -1.25 0.34 -15.66
N GLU A 76 0.06 0.32 -15.51
CA GLU A 76 0.85 -0.91 -15.56
C GLU A 76 0.46 -1.89 -14.45
N LEU A 77 0.20 -1.38 -13.26
CA LEU A 77 -0.25 -2.21 -12.14
C LEU A 77 -1.61 -2.84 -12.41
N ASP A 78 -2.54 -2.10 -12.98
CA ASP A 78 -3.85 -2.62 -13.36
C ASP A 78 -3.74 -3.74 -14.40
N GLU A 79 -2.88 -3.58 -15.37
CA GLU A 79 -2.58 -4.61 -16.37
C GLU A 79 -2.00 -5.87 -15.70
N LYS A 80 -1.07 -5.67 -14.78
CA LYS A 80 -0.43 -6.75 -14.04
C LYS A 80 -1.44 -7.52 -13.18
N LEU A 81 -2.36 -6.82 -12.52
CA LEU A 81 -3.42 -7.44 -11.73
C LEU A 81 -4.34 -8.29 -12.60
N LYS A 82 -4.66 -7.86 -13.81
CA LYS A 82 -5.46 -8.63 -14.75
C LYS A 82 -4.77 -9.91 -15.18
N GLU A 83 -3.46 -9.89 -15.33
CA GLU A 83 -2.70 -11.09 -15.68
C GLU A 83 -2.59 -12.08 -14.52
N MET A 84 -2.66 -11.59 -13.29
CA MET A 84 -2.56 -12.40 -12.07
C MET A 84 -3.89 -13.04 -11.65
N CYS A 85 -4.98 -12.56 -12.20
CA CYS A 85 -6.33 -13.08 -11.90
C CYS A 85 -6.79 -14.16 -12.91
#